data_3d5f7baf55f509672a8040e36aab8f80
#
_entry.id   3d5f7baf55f509672a8040e36aab8f80
#
_cell.length_a   1.000
_cell.length_b   1.000
_cell.length_c   1.000
_cell.angle_alpha   90.00
_cell.angle_beta   90.00
_cell.angle_gamma   90.00
#
_symmetry.space_group_name_H-M   'P 1'
#
loop_
_entity.id
_entity.type
_entity.pdbx_description
1 polymer ?
#
loop_
_entity_poly.entity_id
_entity_poly.type
_entity_poly.pdbx_seq_one_letter_code
_entity_poly.pdbx_strand_id
1 'polypeptide(L)'
;MRFRKIFPAVFAAAFAGGLLFFPAAAARGAARGLEYCLVILVPSLFPFMVLSTYLVKSGISESLGRFLSPATRFLFHLPGCSAATIFMSMIGGFPVGARGIAALYEEGSINDREAGRMLSFCVNAGPAFVISVVGLGLLGSVEAGAILLTAQLLAALLLGVFLGAAAKSGGSPPQRPKRKTSASPFINSTIDAAKGTMNMCAFVILFSVLISLLRETGAAIVLGRFLLRLGFPPAVCGASLSVLLEVTGGCFDIAALGGSAALYAFAMGWGGLCVHFQVLSCLTKIEFSRPRFFLHQFLQGVVSALIAAILFQIFPESVQAFSNTSSPLSPKLSGNAAAAAALILLCVVLLFSVGGEKLEFRKKKCYNCNNIKNTTA
;
A
#
# COMPACT_ATOMS: atom_id res chain seq x y z
N MET A 1 6.54 26.39 -22.00
CA MET A 1 7.26 25.09 -22.18
C MET A 1 8.62 25.02 -21.48
N ARG A 2 9.40 26.09 -21.33
CA ARG A 2 10.72 26.09 -20.65
C ARG A 2 10.64 25.79 -19.14
N PHE A 3 9.71 26.36 -18.39
CA PHE A 3 9.57 26.12 -16.94
C PHE A 3 9.34 24.66 -16.55
N ARG A 4 8.67 23.87 -17.38
CA ARG A 4 8.38 22.44 -17.13
C ARG A 4 9.63 21.54 -17.15
N LYS A 5 10.73 22.01 -17.81
CA LYS A 5 12.02 21.29 -17.87
C LYS A 5 13.03 21.80 -16.83
N ILE A 6 12.90 23.04 -16.36
CA ILE A 6 13.83 23.68 -15.43
C ILE A 6 13.70 23.05 -14.03
N PHE A 7 12.48 22.84 -13.55
CA PHE A 7 12.25 22.29 -12.21
C PHE A 7 12.88 20.89 -11.99
N PRO A 8 12.71 19.89 -12.89
CA PRO A 8 13.38 18.59 -12.75
C PRO A 8 14.91 18.71 -12.81
N ALA A 9 15.44 19.61 -13.65
CA ALA A 9 16.87 19.81 -13.76
C ALA A 9 17.48 20.44 -12.49
N VAL A 10 16.81 21.44 -11.90
CA VAL A 10 17.21 22.05 -10.63
C VAL A 10 17.14 21.03 -9.49
N PHE A 11 16.06 20.23 -9.43
CA PHE A 11 15.94 19.17 -8.43
C PHE A 11 17.05 18.12 -8.58
N ALA A 12 17.35 17.66 -9.80
CA ALA A 12 18.42 16.70 -10.06
C ALA A 12 19.79 17.27 -9.67
N ALA A 13 20.07 18.54 -10.02
CA ALA A 13 21.32 19.21 -9.65
C ALA A 13 21.45 19.40 -8.13
N ALA A 14 20.38 19.80 -7.45
CA ALA A 14 20.36 19.95 -5.99
C ALA A 14 20.55 18.59 -5.30
N PHE A 15 19.87 17.53 -5.78
CA PHE A 15 20.03 16.18 -5.24
C PHE A 15 21.46 15.64 -5.47
N ALA A 16 22.01 15.78 -6.67
CA ALA A 16 23.39 15.41 -6.97
C ALA A 16 24.39 16.19 -6.11
N GLY A 17 24.20 17.51 -5.95
CA GLY A 17 24.99 18.34 -5.03
C GLY A 17 24.88 17.82 -3.60
N GLY A 18 23.69 17.51 -3.12
CA GLY A 18 23.48 16.91 -1.79
C GLY A 18 24.27 15.62 -1.58
N LEU A 19 24.28 14.73 -2.58
CA LEU A 19 25.03 13.46 -2.51
C LEU A 19 26.56 13.70 -2.46
N LEU A 20 27.05 14.72 -3.15
CA LEU A 20 28.49 15.04 -3.22
C LEU A 20 28.97 15.82 -1.98
N PHE A 21 28.19 16.78 -1.50
CA PHE A 21 28.58 17.61 -0.35
C PHE A 21 28.28 16.95 1.01
N PHE A 22 27.28 16.04 1.08
CA PHE A 22 26.88 15.35 2.31
C PHE A 22 26.88 13.81 2.15
N PRO A 23 28.01 13.19 1.72
CA PRO A 23 28.04 11.75 1.44
C PRO A 23 27.74 10.88 2.66
N ALA A 24 28.17 11.30 3.85
CA ALA A 24 27.88 10.59 5.10
C ALA A 24 26.39 10.61 5.43
N ALA A 25 25.69 11.71 5.21
CA ALA A 25 24.25 11.79 5.42
C ALA A 25 23.50 10.92 4.40
N ALA A 26 23.93 10.95 3.13
CA ALA A 26 23.37 10.08 2.09
C ALA A 26 23.54 8.59 2.42
N ALA A 27 24.73 8.17 2.87
CA ALA A 27 25.01 6.80 3.28
C ALA A 27 24.15 6.37 4.48
N ARG A 28 24.01 7.22 5.51
CA ARG A 28 23.13 6.97 6.65
C ARG A 28 21.66 6.82 6.22
N GLY A 29 21.21 7.69 5.29
CA GLY A 29 19.86 7.61 4.73
C GLY A 29 19.61 6.31 3.96
N ALA A 30 20.56 5.91 3.11
CA ALA A 30 20.48 4.67 2.35
C ALA A 30 20.48 3.43 3.25
N ALA A 31 21.36 3.38 4.26
CA ALA A 31 21.42 2.30 5.24
C ALA A 31 20.10 2.16 6.01
N ARG A 32 19.52 3.28 6.50
CA ARG A 32 18.23 3.26 7.18
C ARG A 32 17.09 2.81 6.26
N GLY A 33 17.04 3.31 5.02
CA GLY A 33 16.03 2.86 4.04
C GLY A 33 16.16 1.37 3.71
N LEU A 34 17.39 0.86 3.60
CA LEU A 34 17.63 -0.56 3.39
C LEU A 34 17.21 -1.40 4.59
N GLU A 35 17.50 -0.94 5.81
CA GLU A 35 17.05 -1.57 7.05
C GLU A 35 15.53 -1.66 7.11
N TYR A 36 14.79 -0.59 6.83
CA TYR A 36 13.33 -0.60 6.73
C TYR A 36 12.83 -1.62 5.71
N CYS A 37 13.48 -1.70 4.56
CA CYS A 37 13.12 -2.67 3.53
C CYS A 37 13.34 -4.11 4.00
N LEU A 38 14.53 -4.45 4.49
CA LEU A 38 14.91 -5.83 4.79
C LEU A 38 14.30 -6.35 6.10
N VAL A 39 14.22 -5.51 7.13
CA VAL A 39 13.77 -5.94 8.46
C VAL A 39 12.26 -5.83 8.60
N ILE A 40 11.64 -4.85 7.94
CA ILE A 40 10.23 -4.52 8.14
C ILE A 40 9.38 -4.81 6.90
N LEU A 41 9.65 -4.10 5.79
CA LEU A 41 8.73 -4.07 4.65
C LEU A 41 8.70 -5.40 3.88
N VAL A 42 9.87 -5.97 3.57
CA VAL A 42 9.92 -7.24 2.83
C VAL A 42 9.30 -8.37 3.63
N PRO A 43 9.66 -8.65 4.90
CA PRO A 43 9.06 -9.74 5.66
C PRO A 43 7.56 -9.57 5.89
N SER A 44 7.10 -8.35 6.14
CA SER A 44 5.68 -8.10 6.45
C SER A 44 4.80 -7.99 5.21
N LEU A 45 5.27 -7.40 4.10
CA LEU A 45 4.43 -7.09 2.95
C LEU A 45 4.57 -8.09 1.80
N PHE A 46 5.76 -8.67 1.56
CA PHE A 46 5.97 -9.56 0.41
C PHE A 46 5.04 -10.78 0.41
N PRO A 47 4.84 -11.52 1.52
CA PRO A 47 3.91 -12.66 1.55
C PRO A 47 2.46 -12.24 1.23
N PHE A 48 2.02 -11.10 1.76
CA PHE A 48 0.70 -10.55 1.46
C PHE A 48 0.56 -10.10 0.01
N MET A 49 1.60 -9.53 -0.58
CA MET A 49 1.62 -9.18 -2.00
C MET A 49 1.54 -10.41 -2.91
N VAL A 50 2.22 -11.50 -2.55
CA VAL A 50 2.10 -12.78 -3.27
C VAL A 50 0.66 -13.29 -3.18
N LEU A 51 0.11 -13.36 -1.97
CA LEU A 51 -1.25 -13.85 -1.73
C LEU A 51 -2.27 -13.03 -2.51
N SER A 52 -2.22 -11.70 -2.41
CA SER A 52 -3.17 -10.81 -3.08
C SER A 52 -3.08 -10.91 -4.61
N THR A 53 -1.86 -10.96 -5.15
CA THR A 53 -1.64 -11.12 -6.59
C THR A 53 -2.12 -12.50 -7.06
N TYR A 54 -1.93 -13.53 -6.26
CA TYR A 54 -2.42 -14.88 -6.54
C TYR A 54 -3.96 -14.95 -6.56
N LEU A 55 -4.63 -14.34 -5.59
CA LEU A 55 -6.10 -14.27 -5.54
C LEU A 55 -6.67 -13.58 -6.79
N VAL A 56 -6.00 -12.57 -7.32
CA VAL A 56 -6.39 -11.91 -8.57
C VAL A 56 -6.16 -12.85 -9.77
N LYS A 57 -4.95 -13.40 -9.92
CA LYS A 57 -4.57 -14.22 -11.10
C LYS A 57 -5.23 -15.59 -11.15
N SER A 58 -5.61 -16.14 -10.02
CA SER A 58 -6.36 -17.41 -9.93
C SER A 58 -7.85 -17.27 -10.31
N GLY A 59 -8.36 -16.03 -10.41
CA GLY A 59 -9.78 -15.77 -10.64
C GLY A 59 -10.67 -15.86 -9.40
N ILE A 60 -10.10 -16.15 -8.22
CA ILE A 60 -10.86 -16.16 -6.95
C ILE A 60 -11.46 -14.78 -6.68
N SER A 61 -10.70 -13.71 -7.01
CA SER A 61 -11.17 -12.32 -6.90
C SER A 61 -12.42 -12.03 -7.73
N GLU A 62 -12.62 -12.71 -8.87
CA GLU A 62 -13.84 -12.54 -9.69
C GLU A 62 -15.08 -13.10 -8.98
N SER A 63 -14.94 -14.23 -8.29
CA SER A 63 -16.03 -14.84 -7.51
C SER A 63 -16.40 -13.96 -6.32
N LEU A 64 -15.39 -13.47 -5.61
CA LEU A 64 -15.57 -12.50 -4.52
C LEU A 64 -16.16 -11.18 -5.05
N GLY A 65 -15.67 -10.71 -6.21
CA GLY A 65 -16.17 -9.53 -6.88
C GLY A 65 -17.63 -9.62 -7.28
N ARG A 66 -18.11 -10.79 -7.72
CA ARG A 66 -19.53 -11.01 -8.03
C ARG A 66 -20.41 -10.89 -6.80
N PHE A 67 -19.97 -11.42 -5.68
CA PHE A 67 -20.69 -11.32 -4.41
C PHE A 67 -20.76 -9.87 -3.90
N LEU A 68 -19.67 -9.13 -4.00
CA LEU A 68 -19.57 -7.74 -3.55
C LEU A 68 -20.07 -6.70 -4.57
N SER A 69 -20.36 -7.13 -5.81
CA SER A 69 -20.77 -6.25 -6.92
C SER A 69 -21.98 -5.35 -6.59
N PRO A 70 -23.05 -5.83 -5.94
CA PRO A 70 -24.19 -4.98 -5.57
C PRO A 70 -23.78 -3.83 -4.65
N ALA A 71 -22.98 -4.14 -3.61
CA ALA A 71 -22.48 -3.14 -2.67
C ALA A 71 -21.58 -2.11 -3.37
N THR A 72 -20.70 -2.57 -4.26
CA THR A 72 -19.79 -1.69 -5.02
C THR A 72 -20.55 -0.73 -5.93
N ARG A 73 -21.58 -1.21 -6.61
CA ARG A 73 -22.44 -0.37 -7.47
C ARG A 73 -23.25 0.62 -6.66
N PHE A 74 -23.80 0.20 -5.53
CA PHE A 74 -24.62 1.06 -4.68
C PHE A 74 -23.80 2.12 -3.94
N LEU A 75 -22.70 1.71 -3.28
CA LEU A 75 -21.91 2.59 -2.42
C LEU A 75 -20.96 3.50 -3.21
N PHE A 76 -20.27 2.95 -4.23
CA PHE A 76 -19.20 3.67 -4.91
C PHE A 76 -19.56 4.10 -6.33
N HIS A 77 -20.72 3.70 -6.86
CA HIS A 77 -21.13 3.94 -8.25
C HIS A 77 -20.04 3.51 -9.24
N LEU A 78 -19.41 2.36 -8.99
CA LEU A 78 -18.36 1.75 -9.79
C LEU A 78 -18.85 0.43 -10.42
N PRO A 79 -18.28 0.01 -11.56
CA PRO A 79 -18.57 -1.30 -12.14
C PRO A 79 -18.32 -2.44 -11.14
N GLY A 80 -19.13 -3.49 -11.19
CA GLY A 80 -19.01 -4.63 -10.26
C GLY A 80 -17.67 -5.35 -10.31
N CYS A 81 -16.95 -5.31 -11.45
CA CYS A 81 -15.58 -5.85 -11.56
C CYS A 81 -14.57 -5.14 -10.65
N SER A 82 -14.85 -3.90 -10.22
CA SER A 82 -14.00 -3.16 -9.28
C SER A 82 -14.04 -3.71 -7.86
N ALA A 83 -15.07 -4.48 -7.48
CA ALA A 83 -15.27 -4.97 -6.13
C ALA A 83 -14.07 -5.73 -5.56
N ALA A 84 -13.51 -6.64 -6.35
CA ALA A 84 -12.35 -7.43 -5.95
C ALA A 84 -11.11 -6.54 -5.71
N THR A 85 -10.87 -5.58 -6.59
CA THR A 85 -9.75 -4.64 -6.46
C THR A 85 -9.90 -3.75 -5.23
N ILE A 86 -11.11 -3.25 -4.95
CA ILE A 86 -11.40 -2.47 -3.74
C ILE A 86 -11.09 -3.30 -2.49
N PHE A 87 -11.62 -4.53 -2.41
CA PHE A 87 -11.37 -5.42 -1.29
C PHE A 87 -9.88 -5.74 -1.12
N MET A 88 -9.21 -6.08 -2.22
CA MET A 88 -7.79 -6.41 -2.20
C MET A 88 -6.90 -5.21 -1.83
N SER A 89 -7.32 -3.98 -2.14
CA SER A 89 -6.60 -2.76 -1.74
C SER A 89 -6.58 -2.54 -0.22
N MET A 90 -7.60 -3.05 0.48
CA MET A 90 -7.71 -2.94 1.95
C MET A 90 -6.81 -3.96 2.67
N ILE A 91 -6.51 -5.11 2.02
CA ILE A 91 -5.72 -6.20 2.61
C ILE A 91 -4.26 -6.13 2.16
N GLY A 92 -4.03 -5.82 0.90
CA GLY A 92 -2.70 -5.96 0.29
C GLY A 92 -1.76 -4.75 0.45
N GLY A 93 -2.24 -3.64 0.99
CA GLY A 93 -1.45 -2.41 1.15
C GLY A 93 -1.35 -1.56 -0.12
N PHE A 94 -0.62 -0.46 -0.02
CA PHE A 94 -0.55 0.62 -1.01
C PHE A 94 -0.35 0.18 -2.47
N PRO A 95 0.61 -0.68 -2.81
CA PRO A 95 0.87 -1.00 -4.21
C PRO A 95 -0.17 -1.92 -4.83
N VAL A 96 -0.90 -2.71 -4.02
CA VAL A 96 -1.87 -3.70 -4.52
C VAL A 96 -3.08 -3.04 -5.14
N GLY A 97 -3.63 -2.00 -4.48
CA GLY A 97 -4.75 -1.24 -5.03
C GLY A 97 -4.41 -0.61 -6.37
N ALA A 98 -3.28 0.10 -6.46
CA ALA A 98 -2.82 0.75 -7.69
C ALA A 98 -2.63 -0.25 -8.85
N ARG A 99 -2.05 -1.42 -8.57
CA ARG A 99 -1.87 -2.49 -9.57
C ARG A 99 -3.16 -3.11 -10.03
N GLY A 100 -4.09 -3.35 -9.10
CA GLY A 100 -5.42 -3.86 -9.44
C GLY A 100 -6.18 -2.87 -10.35
N ILE A 101 -6.08 -1.58 -10.07
CA ILE A 101 -6.67 -0.52 -10.90
C ILE A 101 -6.02 -0.50 -12.29
N ALA A 102 -4.68 -0.56 -12.37
CA ALA A 102 -3.96 -0.62 -13.63
C ALA A 102 -4.37 -1.84 -14.47
N ALA A 103 -4.52 -3.01 -13.84
CA ALA A 103 -4.97 -4.22 -14.51
C ALA A 103 -6.39 -4.09 -15.06
N LEU A 104 -7.35 -3.60 -14.26
CA LEU A 104 -8.72 -3.36 -14.71
C LEU A 104 -8.79 -2.36 -15.87
N TYR A 105 -7.95 -1.33 -15.85
CA TYR A 105 -7.87 -0.36 -16.92
C TYR A 105 -7.28 -0.97 -18.21
N GLU A 106 -6.20 -1.74 -18.11
CA GLU A 106 -5.59 -2.43 -19.26
C GLU A 106 -6.51 -3.48 -19.88
N GLU A 107 -7.40 -4.08 -19.10
CA GLU A 107 -8.46 -4.97 -19.59
C GLU A 107 -9.63 -4.22 -20.24
N GLY A 108 -9.66 -2.88 -20.12
CA GLY A 108 -10.79 -2.06 -20.59
C GLY A 108 -12.05 -2.18 -19.73
N SER A 109 -11.92 -2.73 -18.51
CA SER A 109 -13.03 -2.95 -17.59
C SER A 109 -13.48 -1.68 -16.86
N ILE A 110 -12.59 -0.67 -16.77
CA ILE A 110 -12.84 0.65 -16.20
C ILE A 110 -12.23 1.74 -17.09
N ASN A 111 -12.78 2.95 -17.02
CA ASN A 111 -12.27 4.12 -17.73
C ASN A 111 -11.40 5.02 -16.82
N ASP A 112 -10.78 6.08 -17.39
CA ASP A 112 -9.91 7.03 -16.67
C ASP A 112 -10.59 7.68 -15.45
N ARG A 113 -11.89 8.02 -15.57
CA ARG A 113 -12.65 8.65 -14.48
C ARG A 113 -12.89 7.67 -13.34
N GLU A 114 -13.23 6.42 -13.66
CA GLU A 114 -13.43 5.34 -12.69
C GLU A 114 -12.11 4.97 -12.00
N ALA A 115 -11.03 4.83 -12.77
CA ALA A 115 -9.69 4.62 -12.27
C ALA A 115 -9.25 5.74 -11.32
N GLY A 116 -9.42 7.00 -11.72
CA GLY A 116 -9.10 8.16 -10.89
C GLY A 116 -9.90 8.23 -9.58
N ARG A 117 -11.18 7.81 -9.58
CA ARG A 117 -11.98 7.69 -8.35
C ARG A 117 -11.49 6.55 -7.47
N MET A 118 -11.23 5.38 -8.02
CA MET A 118 -10.70 4.23 -7.28
C MET A 118 -9.37 4.57 -6.60
N LEU A 119 -8.46 5.25 -7.29
CA LEU A 119 -7.18 5.71 -6.75
C LEU A 119 -7.32 6.57 -5.50
N SER A 120 -8.40 7.33 -5.40
CA SER A 120 -8.64 8.24 -4.27
C SER A 120 -8.90 7.52 -2.95
N PHE A 121 -9.27 6.23 -2.94
CA PHE A 121 -9.58 5.48 -1.72
C PHE A 121 -9.06 4.02 -1.70
N CYS A 122 -8.47 3.55 -2.80
CA CYS A 122 -7.87 2.22 -2.89
C CYS A 122 -6.34 2.21 -2.64
N VAL A 123 -5.80 3.28 -2.08
CA VAL A 123 -4.37 3.39 -1.73
C VAL A 123 -4.27 3.46 -0.22
N ASN A 124 -4.15 2.29 0.43
CA ASN A 124 -4.21 2.15 1.88
C ASN A 124 -2.99 1.41 2.41
N ALA A 125 -2.56 1.69 3.66
CA ALA A 125 -1.59 0.84 4.35
C ALA A 125 -2.20 -0.54 4.63
N GLY A 126 -1.43 -1.59 4.40
CA GLY A 126 -1.90 -2.96 4.65
C GLY A 126 -1.96 -3.31 6.13
N PRO A 127 -2.84 -4.26 6.54
CA PRO A 127 -2.98 -4.71 7.92
C PRO A 127 -1.66 -5.17 8.54
N ALA A 128 -0.78 -5.83 7.76
CA ALA A 128 0.52 -6.27 8.24
C ALA A 128 1.38 -5.10 8.72
N PHE A 129 1.41 -3.98 8.00
CA PHE A 129 2.15 -2.80 8.42
C PHE A 129 1.47 -2.10 9.61
N VAL A 130 0.15 -1.91 9.53
CA VAL A 130 -0.59 -1.15 10.55
C VAL A 130 -0.64 -1.90 11.88
N ILE A 131 -0.93 -3.20 11.87
CA ILE A 131 -1.08 -4.00 13.12
C ILE A 131 0.29 -4.44 13.65
N SER A 132 1.14 -5.03 12.79
CA SER A 132 2.38 -5.65 13.28
C SER A 132 3.49 -4.63 13.48
N VAL A 133 3.69 -3.68 12.54
CA VAL A 133 4.77 -2.71 12.66
C VAL A 133 4.37 -1.55 13.55
N VAL A 134 3.26 -0.87 13.23
CA VAL A 134 2.85 0.32 13.98
C VAL A 134 2.21 -0.08 15.31
N GLY A 135 1.17 -0.93 15.30
CA GLY A 135 0.44 -1.34 16.50
C GLY A 135 1.35 -2.06 17.49
N LEU A 136 1.83 -3.25 17.13
CA LEU A 136 2.64 -4.07 18.03
C LEU A 136 4.07 -3.52 18.18
N GLY A 137 4.71 -3.15 17.07
CA GLY A 137 6.13 -2.76 17.09
C GLY A 137 6.39 -1.37 17.69
N LEU A 138 5.59 -0.36 17.37
CA LEU A 138 5.82 1.02 17.82
C LEU A 138 4.93 1.41 18.99
N LEU A 139 3.69 0.91 19.04
CA LEU A 139 2.73 1.25 20.09
C LEU A 139 2.62 0.17 21.18
N GLY A 140 3.25 -0.99 21.00
CA GLY A 140 3.21 -2.09 21.96
C GLY A 140 1.85 -2.77 22.12
N SER A 141 0.86 -2.48 21.24
CA SER A 141 -0.51 -2.96 21.35
C SER A 141 -1.08 -3.36 19.98
N VAL A 142 -1.56 -4.60 19.88
CA VAL A 142 -2.28 -5.11 18.71
C VAL A 142 -3.63 -4.41 18.57
N GLU A 143 -4.27 -4.11 19.68
CA GLU A 143 -5.56 -3.40 19.76
C GLU A 143 -5.43 -1.98 19.20
N ALA A 144 -4.36 -1.26 19.57
CA ALA A 144 -4.07 0.05 19.00
C ALA A 144 -3.86 -0.03 17.47
N GLY A 145 -3.15 -1.06 17.01
CA GLY A 145 -3.01 -1.34 15.57
C GLY A 145 -4.34 -1.60 14.88
N ALA A 146 -5.23 -2.37 15.51
CA ALA A 146 -6.56 -2.67 14.97
C ALA A 146 -7.45 -1.41 14.91
N ILE A 147 -7.38 -0.54 15.92
CA ILE A 147 -8.08 0.75 15.93
C ILE A 147 -7.57 1.65 14.80
N LEU A 148 -6.27 1.75 14.62
CA LEU A 148 -5.65 2.54 13.55
C LEU A 148 -6.05 2.02 12.17
N LEU A 149 -6.06 0.68 11.98
CA LEU A 149 -6.51 0.06 10.73
C LEU A 149 -7.99 0.36 10.47
N THR A 150 -8.83 0.21 11.49
CA THR A 150 -10.26 0.51 11.39
C THR A 150 -10.49 1.97 11.01
N ALA A 151 -9.79 2.91 11.66
CA ALA A 151 -9.88 4.33 11.34
C ALA A 151 -9.50 4.64 9.89
N GLN A 152 -8.41 4.04 9.41
CA GLN A 152 -7.95 4.22 8.04
C GLN A 152 -8.93 3.63 7.01
N LEU A 153 -9.44 2.42 7.24
CA LEU A 153 -10.38 1.77 6.33
C LEU A 153 -11.72 2.51 6.30
N LEU A 154 -12.22 2.97 7.44
CA LEU A 154 -13.42 3.80 7.50
C LEU A 154 -13.24 5.11 6.74
N ALA A 155 -12.10 5.79 6.92
CA ALA A 155 -11.79 7.01 6.17
C ALA A 155 -11.78 6.77 4.64
N ALA A 156 -11.15 5.68 4.19
CA ALA A 156 -11.12 5.28 2.79
C ALA A 156 -12.53 5.01 2.24
N LEU A 157 -13.33 4.23 2.98
CA LEU A 157 -14.70 3.89 2.59
C LEU A 157 -15.59 5.15 2.52
N LEU A 158 -15.51 6.03 3.52
CA LEU A 158 -16.27 7.28 3.53
C LEU A 158 -15.90 8.17 2.33
N LEU A 159 -14.61 8.29 2.04
CA LEU A 159 -14.15 9.04 0.86
C LEU A 159 -14.66 8.39 -0.43
N GLY A 160 -14.62 7.06 -0.54
CA GLY A 160 -15.12 6.31 -1.68
C GLY A 160 -16.62 6.53 -1.90
N VAL A 161 -17.42 6.47 -0.84
CA VAL A 161 -18.88 6.72 -0.88
C VAL A 161 -19.16 8.18 -1.29
N PHE A 162 -18.46 9.13 -0.69
CA PHE A 162 -18.61 10.55 -1.02
C PHE A 162 -18.30 10.83 -2.51
N LEU A 163 -17.20 10.29 -3.02
CA LEU A 163 -16.83 10.43 -4.43
C LEU A 163 -17.77 9.67 -5.36
N GLY A 164 -18.34 8.55 -4.89
CA GLY A 164 -19.41 7.82 -5.60
C GLY A 164 -20.66 8.64 -5.74
N ALA A 165 -21.16 9.22 -4.64
CA ALA A 165 -22.35 10.06 -4.61
C ALA A 165 -22.20 11.34 -5.44
N ALA A 166 -20.99 11.92 -5.48
CA ALA A 166 -20.67 13.10 -6.30
C ALA A 166 -20.52 12.77 -7.80
N ALA A 167 -20.43 11.48 -8.17
CA ALA A 167 -20.28 11.07 -9.55
C ALA A 167 -21.63 11.13 -10.27
N LYS A 168 -21.69 11.89 -11.38
CA LYS A 168 -22.84 11.82 -12.29
C LYS A 168 -22.94 10.41 -12.85
N SER A 169 -24.11 9.79 -12.75
CA SER A 169 -24.42 8.47 -13.26
C SER A 169 -24.08 8.37 -14.76
N GLY A 170 -23.05 7.65 -15.08
CA GLY A 170 -22.54 7.45 -16.43
C GLY A 170 -21.59 6.26 -16.40
N GLY A 171 -22.05 5.12 -15.86
CA GLY A 171 -21.29 3.88 -15.88
C GLY A 171 -21.13 3.39 -17.31
N SER A 172 -19.90 3.15 -17.73
CA SER A 172 -19.65 2.45 -18.99
C SER A 172 -20.33 1.08 -18.96
N PRO A 173 -20.91 0.62 -20.08
CA PRO A 173 -21.45 -0.72 -20.13
C PRO A 173 -20.36 -1.72 -19.75
N PRO A 174 -20.69 -2.77 -19.00
CA PRO A 174 -19.72 -3.75 -18.54
C PRO A 174 -19.09 -4.44 -19.75
N GLN A 175 -17.85 -4.08 -20.08
CA GLN A 175 -17.08 -4.85 -21.04
C GLN A 175 -16.67 -6.17 -20.37
N ARG A 176 -16.90 -7.27 -21.06
CA ARG A 176 -16.46 -8.58 -20.55
C ARG A 176 -14.92 -8.61 -20.56
N PRO A 177 -14.27 -8.79 -19.41
CA PRO A 177 -12.81 -8.82 -19.35
C PRO A 177 -12.28 -9.92 -20.27
N LYS A 178 -11.30 -9.57 -21.11
CA LYS A 178 -10.56 -10.54 -21.92
C LYS A 178 -9.62 -11.32 -21.00
N ARG A 179 -10.07 -12.48 -20.56
CA ARG A 179 -9.35 -13.34 -19.62
C ARG A 179 -8.06 -13.86 -20.25
N LYS A 180 -6.91 -13.40 -19.80
CA LYS A 180 -5.62 -14.07 -19.99
C LYS A 180 -5.39 -14.99 -18.81
N THR A 181 -5.86 -16.22 -18.89
CA THR A 181 -5.57 -17.24 -17.87
C THR A 181 -4.08 -17.55 -17.97
N SER A 182 -3.34 -17.24 -16.91
CA SER A 182 -1.92 -17.58 -16.80
C SER A 182 -1.77 -19.08 -16.60
N ALA A 183 -0.80 -19.72 -17.30
CA ALA A 183 -0.53 -21.15 -17.16
C ALA A 183 -0.04 -21.55 -15.75
N SER A 184 0.52 -20.61 -15.00
CA SER A 184 1.04 -20.82 -13.64
C SER A 184 0.75 -19.61 -12.75
N PRO A 185 -0.48 -19.47 -12.22
CA PRO A 185 -0.89 -18.28 -11.48
C PRO A 185 0.00 -17.98 -10.26
N PHE A 186 0.42 -19.02 -9.52
CA PHE A 186 1.23 -18.86 -8.33
C PHE A 186 2.65 -18.36 -8.64
N ILE A 187 3.34 -18.99 -9.61
CA ILE A 187 4.70 -18.60 -10.01
C ILE A 187 4.70 -17.16 -10.53
N ASN A 188 3.76 -16.82 -11.41
CA ASN A 188 3.66 -15.48 -11.95
C ASN A 188 3.28 -14.44 -10.89
N SER A 189 2.50 -14.83 -9.88
CA SER A 189 2.16 -13.95 -8.76
C SER A 189 3.37 -13.68 -7.87
N THR A 190 4.19 -14.71 -7.62
CA THR A 190 5.43 -14.55 -6.85
C THR A 190 6.42 -13.62 -7.56
N ILE A 191 6.60 -13.80 -8.88
CA ILE A 191 7.48 -12.94 -9.69
C ILE A 191 6.99 -11.51 -9.70
N ASP A 192 5.68 -11.28 -9.88
CA ASP A 192 5.13 -9.93 -9.90
C ASP A 192 5.14 -9.27 -8.52
N ALA A 193 4.92 -10.02 -7.46
CA ALA A 193 5.09 -9.54 -6.09
C ALA A 193 6.54 -9.15 -5.82
N ALA A 194 7.52 -9.97 -6.25
CA ALA A 194 8.94 -9.67 -6.10
C ALA A 194 9.32 -8.36 -6.82
N LYS A 195 8.90 -8.19 -8.09
CA LYS A 195 9.11 -6.93 -8.83
C LYS A 195 8.51 -5.73 -8.11
N GLY A 196 7.32 -5.89 -7.52
CA GLY A 196 6.66 -4.85 -6.78
C GLY A 196 7.36 -4.47 -5.49
N THR A 197 7.83 -5.47 -4.77
CA THR A 197 8.60 -5.26 -3.55
C THR A 197 9.93 -4.57 -3.86
N MET A 198 10.63 -4.97 -4.93
CA MET A 198 11.85 -4.28 -5.41
C MET A 198 11.57 -2.81 -5.71
N ASN A 199 10.51 -2.51 -6.46
CA ASN A 199 10.13 -1.13 -6.78
C ASN A 199 9.83 -0.32 -5.52
N MET A 200 9.09 -0.91 -4.56
CA MET A 200 8.81 -0.29 -3.27
C MET A 200 10.11 0.01 -2.50
N CYS A 201 11.01 -0.96 -2.38
CA CYS A 201 12.29 -0.77 -1.69
C CYS A 201 13.13 0.34 -2.34
N ALA A 202 13.19 0.41 -3.67
CA ALA A 202 13.92 1.45 -4.37
C ALA A 202 13.40 2.86 -4.01
N PHE A 203 12.09 3.06 -3.96
CA PHE A 203 11.51 4.33 -3.54
C PHE A 203 11.77 4.63 -2.06
N VAL A 204 11.63 3.65 -1.18
CA VAL A 204 11.88 3.84 0.27
C VAL A 204 13.33 4.24 0.53
N ILE A 205 14.29 3.57 -0.10
CA ILE A 205 15.71 3.91 0.03
C ILE A 205 15.96 5.33 -0.51
N LEU A 206 15.45 5.66 -1.70
CA LEU A 206 15.60 6.99 -2.30
C LEU A 206 15.05 8.09 -1.40
N PHE A 207 13.83 7.91 -0.88
CA PHE A 207 13.20 8.90 0.00
C PHE A 207 13.90 8.99 1.37
N SER A 208 14.42 7.88 1.90
CA SER A 208 15.22 7.89 3.13
C SER A 208 16.53 8.67 2.96
N VAL A 209 17.19 8.56 1.80
CA VAL A 209 18.34 9.41 1.43
C VAL A 209 17.93 10.87 1.38
N LEU A 210 16.83 11.18 0.68
CA LEU A 210 16.32 12.55 0.56
C LEU A 210 16.02 13.18 1.92
N ILE A 211 15.34 12.43 2.81
CA ILE A 211 15.04 12.87 4.18
C ILE A 211 16.33 13.15 4.95
N SER A 212 17.32 12.26 4.83
CA SER A 212 18.60 12.42 5.52
C SER A 212 19.35 13.67 5.04
N LEU A 213 19.37 13.94 3.73
CA LEU A 213 19.95 15.16 3.16
C LEU A 213 19.20 16.42 3.60
N LEU A 214 17.87 16.41 3.60
CA LEU A 214 17.04 17.53 4.04
C LEU A 214 17.19 17.81 5.55
N ARG A 215 17.50 16.82 6.35
CA ARG A 215 17.82 16.99 7.77
C ARG A 215 19.20 17.64 7.94
N GLU A 216 20.21 17.16 7.21
CA GLU A 216 21.58 17.69 7.27
C GLU A 216 21.64 19.14 6.81
N THR A 217 20.87 19.52 5.78
CA THR A 217 20.78 20.91 5.29
C THR A 217 19.93 21.83 6.19
N GLY A 218 19.35 21.33 7.28
CA GLY A 218 18.50 22.10 8.17
C GLY A 218 17.07 22.35 7.67
N ALA A 219 16.70 21.86 6.50
CA ALA A 219 15.34 22.03 5.95
C ALA A 219 14.25 21.50 6.89
N ALA A 220 14.53 20.39 7.60
CA ALA A 220 13.63 19.85 8.61
C ALA A 220 13.39 20.84 9.77
N ILE A 221 14.43 21.55 10.20
CA ILE A 221 14.34 22.55 11.27
C ILE A 221 13.51 23.75 10.82
N VAL A 222 13.71 24.21 9.59
CA VAL A 222 12.93 25.32 9.02
C VAL A 222 11.45 24.97 8.96
N LEU A 223 11.11 23.79 8.44
CA LEU A 223 9.74 23.29 8.38
C LEU A 223 9.13 23.16 9.78
N GLY A 224 9.85 22.54 10.71
CA GLY A 224 9.40 22.37 12.11
C GLY A 224 9.15 23.69 12.81
N ARG A 225 10.04 24.69 12.67
CA ARG A 225 9.86 26.04 13.23
C ARG A 225 8.66 26.77 12.61
N PHE A 226 8.43 26.61 11.31
CA PHE A 226 7.27 27.17 10.64
C PHE A 226 5.97 26.60 11.21
N LEU A 227 5.88 25.28 11.36
CA LEU A 227 4.70 24.62 11.93
C LEU A 227 4.49 24.98 13.40
N LEU A 228 5.59 25.11 14.17
CA LEU A 228 5.50 25.53 15.57
C LEU A 228 4.92 26.95 15.70
N ARG A 229 5.26 27.87 14.79
CA ARG A 229 4.66 29.23 14.75
C ARG A 229 3.17 29.20 14.42
N LEU A 230 2.70 28.17 13.70
CA LEU A 230 1.27 27.96 13.42
C LEU A 230 0.54 27.27 14.59
N GLY A 231 1.22 26.97 15.70
CA GLY A 231 0.62 26.36 16.89
C GLY A 231 0.53 24.84 16.88
N PHE A 232 1.22 24.16 15.95
CA PHE A 232 1.24 22.70 15.94
C PHE A 232 2.08 22.13 17.10
N PRO A 233 1.69 20.96 17.66
CA PRO A 233 2.44 20.27 18.71
C PRO A 233 3.89 19.95 18.30
N PRO A 234 4.86 19.93 19.24
CA PRO A 234 6.26 19.65 18.94
C PRO A 234 6.51 18.34 18.22
N ALA A 235 5.77 17.27 18.55
CA ALA A 235 5.88 15.97 17.88
C ALA A 235 5.47 16.05 16.39
N VAL A 236 4.42 16.82 16.07
CA VAL A 236 4.01 17.09 14.68
C VAL A 236 5.09 17.86 13.93
N CYS A 237 5.66 18.89 14.58
CA CYS A 237 6.72 19.71 14.00
C CYS A 237 7.98 18.89 13.69
N GLY A 238 8.39 18.02 14.62
CA GLY A 238 9.59 17.20 14.47
C GLY A 238 9.45 16.06 13.44
N ALA A 239 8.28 15.41 13.40
CA ALA A 239 8.04 14.30 12.48
C ALA A 239 7.56 14.75 11.09
N SER A 240 7.18 16.02 10.91
CA SER A 240 6.50 16.52 9.70
C SER A 240 7.20 16.18 8.39
N LEU A 241 8.52 16.41 8.32
CA LEU A 241 9.28 16.14 7.10
C LEU A 241 9.18 14.68 6.68
N SER A 242 9.39 13.76 7.62
CA SER A 242 9.36 12.32 7.34
C SER A 242 7.95 11.85 7.02
N VAL A 243 6.95 12.27 7.78
CA VAL A 243 5.53 11.96 7.54
C VAL A 243 5.08 12.41 6.16
N LEU A 244 5.49 13.60 5.72
CA LEU A 244 5.15 14.11 4.40
C LEU A 244 5.84 13.34 3.27
N LEU A 245 7.07 12.87 3.51
CA LEU A 245 7.88 12.26 2.47
C LEU A 245 7.79 10.73 2.44
N GLU A 246 7.85 10.04 3.59
CA GLU A 246 7.90 8.59 3.64
C GLU A 246 7.24 8.06 4.94
N VAL A 247 6.26 7.19 4.78
CA VAL A 247 5.37 6.75 5.87
C VAL A 247 6.09 5.92 6.94
N THR A 248 7.03 5.04 6.56
CA THR A 248 7.69 4.15 7.51
C THR A 248 8.59 4.94 8.46
N GLY A 249 9.50 5.72 7.92
CA GLY A 249 10.35 6.63 8.71
C GLY A 249 9.53 7.66 9.47
N GLY A 250 8.43 8.13 8.89
CA GLY A 250 7.47 9.01 9.55
C GLY A 250 6.89 8.39 10.82
N CYS A 251 6.46 7.13 10.77
CA CYS A 251 5.93 6.41 11.95
C CYS A 251 7.02 6.21 13.02
N PHE A 252 8.26 5.89 12.63
CA PHE A 252 9.37 5.80 13.58
C PHE A 252 9.72 7.14 14.24
N ASP A 253 9.69 8.23 13.48
CA ASP A 253 9.92 9.57 14.05
C ASP A 253 8.78 9.99 14.98
N ILE A 254 7.53 9.65 14.66
CA ILE A 254 6.38 9.89 15.57
C ILE A 254 6.59 9.13 16.89
N ALA A 255 7.03 7.88 16.84
CA ALA A 255 7.33 7.06 18.01
C ALA A 255 8.44 7.70 18.86
N ALA A 256 9.55 8.09 18.24
CA ALA A 256 10.70 8.70 18.93
C ALA A 256 10.35 10.04 19.59
N LEU A 257 9.34 10.76 19.10
CA LEU A 257 8.90 12.06 19.61
C LEU A 257 7.65 11.98 20.53
N GLY A 258 7.17 10.77 20.84
CA GLY A 258 5.97 10.57 21.66
C GLY A 258 4.70 11.16 21.03
N GLY A 259 4.59 11.03 19.70
CA GLY A 259 3.46 11.58 18.95
C GLY A 259 2.15 10.80 19.18
N SER A 260 1.03 11.47 18.98
CA SER A 260 -0.31 10.92 19.24
C SER A 260 -0.72 9.85 18.23
N ALA A 261 -1.66 8.98 18.61
CA ALA A 261 -2.27 7.99 17.72
C ALA A 261 -2.90 8.60 16.46
N ALA A 262 -3.48 9.79 16.58
CA ALA A 262 -4.04 10.54 15.44
C ALA A 262 -2.96 10.89 14.41
N LEU A 263 -1.73 11.19 14.83
CA LEU A 263 -0.63 11.49 13.93
C LEU A 263 -0.17 10.25 13.14
N TYR A 264 -0.17 9.07 13.77
CA TYR A 264 0.06 7.81 13.06
C TYR A 264 -1.05 7.54 12.03
N ALA A 265 -2.31 7.74 12.41
CA ALA A 265 -3.45 7.56 11.50
C ALA A 265 -3.35 8.51 10.31
N PHE A 266 -2.95 9.78 10.54
CA PHE A 266 -2.68 10.73 9.47
C PHE A 266 -1.55 10.23 8.55
N ALA A 267 -0.41 9.84 9.13
CA ALA A 267 0.76 9.40 8.37
C ALA A 267 0.43 8.20 7.46
N MET A 268 -0.31 7.22 7.97
CA MET A 268 -0.72 6.04 7.21
C MET A 268 -1.80 6.35 6.17
N GLY A 269 -2.77 7.22 6.48
CA GLY A 269 -3.80 7.63 5.55
C GLY A 269 -3.27 8.53 4.43
N TRP A 270 -2.26 9.36 4.71
CA TRP A 270 -1.54 10.16 3.72
C TRP A 270 -0.56 9.30 2.90
N GLY A 271 0.14 8.35 3.52
CA GLY A 271 1.11 7.45 2.88
C GLY A 271 2.47 8.07 2.55
N GLY A 272 2.61 9.37 2.55
CA GLY A 272 3.83 10.08 2.15
C GLY A 272 4.02 10.15 0.62
N LEU A 273 4.83 11.10 0.18
CA LEU A 273 5.17 11.26 -1.25
C LEU A 273 5.80 10.00 -1.84
N CYS A 274 6.56 9.25 -1.05
CA CYS A 274 7.16 7.98 -1.45
C CYS A 274 6.10 7.01 -2.01
N VAL A 275 5.02 6.79 -1.27
CA VAL A 275 3.89 5.94 -1.72
C VAL A 275 3.20 6.53 -2.94
N HIS A 276 3.00 7.85 -2.99
CA HIS A 276 2.38 8.49 -4.15
C HIS A 276 3.19 8.24 -5.43
N PHE A 277 4.52 8.36 -5.37
CA PHE A 277 5.38 8.06 -6.52
C PHE A 277 5.37 6.57 -6.89
N GLN A 278 5.29 5.67 -5.91
CA GLN A 278 5.11 4.23 -6.17
C GLN A 278 3.81 3.96 -6.93
N VAL A 279 2.70 4.57 -6.48
CA VAL A 279 1.39 4.47 -7.13
C VAL A 279 1.45 5.02 -8.55
N LEU A 280 2.01 6.22 -8.74
CA LEU A 280 2.15 6.85 -10.05
C LEU A 280 3.00 6.01 -11.01
N SER A 281 4.00 5.27 -10.52
CA SER A 281 4.82 4.39 -11.34
C SER A 281 4.03 3.22 -11.96
N CYS A 282 2.95 2.80 -11.33
CA CYS A 282 2.06 1.75 -11.83
C CYS A 282 1.02 2.25 -12.85
N LEU A 283 0.81 3.57 -12.97
CA LEU A 283 -0.34 4.17 -13.63
C LEU A 283 0.06 5.02 -14.86
N THR A 284 1.09 4.62 -15.56
CA THR A 284 1.67 5.42 -16.66
C THR A 284 0.73 5.61 -17.85
N LYS A 285 -0.26 4.74 -18.01
CA LYS A 285 -1.21 4.74 -19.14
C LYS A 285 -2.55 5.41 -18.82
N ILE A 286 -2.82 5.72 -17.55
CA ILE A 286 -4.11 6.25 -17.09
C ILE A 286 -4.05 7.77 -17.00
N GLU A 287 -5.00 8.44 -17.63
CA GLU A 287 -5.14 9.88 -17.57
C GLU A 287 -6.04 10.30 -16.41
N PHE A 288 -5.43 10.81 -15.34
CA PHE A 288 -6.16 11.33 -14.18
C PHE A 288 -5.52 12.60 -13.61
N SER A 289 -6.30 13.36 -12.85
CA SER A 289 -5.83 14.58 -12.21
C SER A 289 -4.93 14.28 -11.00
N ARG A 290 -3.61 14.38 -11.19
CA ARG A 290 -2.63 14.19 -10.10
C ARG A 290 -2.89 15.10 -8.89
N PRO A 291 -3.18 16.41 -9.03
CA PRO A 291 -3.47 17.25 -7.88
C PRO A 291 -4.69 16.78 -7.07
N ARG A 292 -5.75 16.28 -7.74
CA ARG A 292 -6.91 15.71 -7.05
C ARG A 292 -6.55 14.44 -6.28
N PHE A 293 -5.72 13.59 -6.85
CA PHE A 293 -5.22 12.40 -6.15
C PHE A 293 -4.48 12.78 -4.86
N PHE A 294 -3.51 13.71 -4.92
CA PHE A 294 -2.81 14.20 -3.74
C PHE A 294 -3.76 14.81 -2.69
N LEU A 295 -4.72 15.63 -3.14
CA LEU A 295 -5.71 16.21 -2.24
C LEU A 295 -6.56 15.15 -1.55
N HIS A 296 -7.04 14.14 -2.30
CA HIS A 296 -7.87 13.07 -1.72
C HIS A 296 -7.09 12.21 -0.71
N GLN A 297 -5.80 11.92 -0.98
CA GLN A 297 -4.96 11.22 -0.03
C GLN A 297 -4.72 12.05 1.24
N PHE A 298 -4.50 13.35 1.09
CA PHE A 298 -4.38 14.25 2.24
C PHE A 298 -5.68 14.28 3.07
N LEU A 299 -6.83 14.41 2.42
CA LEU A 299 -8.13 14.36 3.08
C LEU A 299 -8.36 13.01 3.78
N GLN A 300 -7.98 11.90 3.15
CA GLN A 300 -8.04 10.58 3.77
C GLN A 300 -7.18 10.52 5.03
N GLY A 301 -5.97 11.08 5.02
CA GLY A 301 -5.12 11.19 6.20
C GLY A 301 -5.79 11.99 7.33
N VAL A 302 -6.36 13.14 7.01
CA VAL A 302 -7.07 13.99 8.00
C VAL A 302 -8.28 13.26 8.58
N VAL A 303 -9.12 12.66 7.73
CA VAL A 303 -10.31 11.92 8.18
C VAL A 303 -9.91 10.71 9.02
N SER A 304 -8.86 9.98 8.63
CA SER A 304 -8.31 8.88 9.40
C SER A 304 -7.84 9.33 10.79
N ALA A 305 -7.14 10.47 10.88
CA ALA A 305 -6.71 11.05 12.15
C ALA A 305 -7.88 11.41 13.07
N LEU A 306 -8.93 12.02 12.51
CA LEU A 306 -10.14 12.37 13.28
C LEU A 306 -10.87 11.13 13.78
N ILE A 307 -11.07 10.11 12.93
CA ILE A 307 -11.69 8.85 13.34
C ILE A 307 -10.84 8.15 14.40
N ALA A 308 -9.52 8.09 14.23
CA ALA A 308 -8.62 7.51 15.22
C ALA A 308 -8.72 8.24 16.56
N ALA A 309 -8.71 9.58 16.56
CA ALA A 309 -8.86 10.36 17.77
C ALA A 309 -10.16 10.03 18.53
N ILE A 310 -11.27 9.86 17.81
CA ILE A 310 -12.56 9.47 18.39
C ILE A 310 -12.51 8.03 18.93
N LEU A 311 -12.00 7.06 18.14
CA LEU A 311 -11.95 5.67 18.54
C LEU A 311 -11.06 5.45 19.77
N PHE A 312 -9.92 6.15 19.88
CA PHE A 312 -9.06 6.07 21.07
C PHE A 312 -9.66 6.73 22.30
N GLN A 313 -10.62 7.64 22.15
CA GLN A 313 -11.41 8.15 23.29
C GLN A 313 -12.47 7.15 23.77
N ILE A 314 -13.04 6.36 22.83
CA ILE A 314 -14.03 5.33 23.14
C ILE A 314 -13.36 4.09 23.76
N PHE A 315 -12.13 3.77 23.35
CA PHE A 315 -11.36 2.60 23.81
C PHE A 315 -10.06 3.04 24.52
N PRO A 316 -10.14 3.68 25.72
CA PRO A 316 -8.97 4.26 26.38
C PRO A 316 -7.96 3.22 26.88
N GLU A 317 -8.36 1.98 27.15
CA GLU A 317 -7.45 0.92 27.61
C GLU A 317 -6.36 0.57 26.60
N SER A 318 -6.63 0.74 25.31
CA SER A 318 -5.63 0.56 24.26
C SER A 318 -4.52 1.62 24.26
N VAL A 319 -4.69 2.73 24.99
CA VAL A 319 -3.72 3.82 25.10
C VAL A 319 -2.76 3.63 26.28
N GLN A 320 -3.15 2.89 27.32
CA GLN A 320 -2.32 2.69 28.52
C GLN A 320 -1.03 1.92 28.23
N ALA A 321 -0.98 1.15 27.13
CA ALA A 321 0.25 0.51 26.65
C ALA A 321 1.34 1.53 26.24
N PHE A 322 0.98 2.77 25.91
CA PHE A 322 1.92 3.82 25.49
C PHE A 322 2.85 4.34 26.60
N SER A 323 2.44 4.24 27.86
CA SER A 323 3.19 4.87 28.96
C SER A 323 4.28 3.98 29.57
N ASN A 324 4.34 2.69 29.25
CA ASN A 324 5.18 1.71 29.94
C ASN A 324 6.28 1.04 29.08
N THR A 325 6.43 1.36 27.80
CA THR A 325 7.43 0.72 26.93
C THR A 325 8.71 1.55 26.80
N SER A 326 9.55 1.52 27.82
CA SER A 326 10.96 1.94 27.74
C SER A 326 11.95 0.79 27.45
N SER A 327 11.45 -0.39 27.06
CA SER A 327 12.30 -1.55 26.73
C SER A 327 12.19 -1.90 25.24
N PRO A 328 13.30 -2.11 24.52
CA PRO A 328 13.25 -2.63 23.15
C PRO A 328 12.59 -4.01 23.17
N LEU A 329 11.51 -4.16 22.41
CA LEU A 329 10.78 -5.42 22.24
C LEU A 329 11.67 -6.45 21.58
N SER A 330 12.17 -7.40 22.35
CA SER A 330 12.66 -8.67 21.78
C SER A 330 11.44 -9.44 21.24
N PRO A 331 11.49 -9.98 20.00
CA PRO A 331 10.39 -10.74 19.46
C PRO A 331 10.12 -11.96 20.34
N LYS A 332 9.03 -11.95 21.09
CA LYS A 332 8.54 -13.15 21.76
C LYS A 332 7.99 -14.08 20.68
N LEU A 333 8.69 -15.18 20.43
CA LEU A 333 8.17 -16.33 19.71
C LEU A 333 7.00 -16.92 20.51
N SER A 334 5.83 -16.32 20.39
CA SER A 334 4.60 -16.92 20.91
C SER A 334 4.10 -17.91 19.84
N GLY A 335 4.18 -19.21 20.14
CA GLY A 335 3.59 -20.25 19.31
C GLY A 335 2.07 -20.06 19.25
N ASN A 336 1.60 -19.37 18.24
CA ASN A 336 0.16 -19.24 18.01
C ASN A 336 -0.31 -20.41 17.14
N ALA A 337 -1.01 -21.39 17.77
CA ALA A 337 -1.53 -22.57 17.08
C ALA A 337 -2.41 -22.21 15.87
N ALA A 338 -3.16 -21.11 15.93
CA ALA A 338 -3.96 -20.63 14.80
C ALA A 338 -3.09 -20.16 13.63
N ALA A 339 -1.97 -19.47 13.91
CA ALA A 339 -1.01 -19.07 12.87
C ALA A 339 -0.32 -20.26 12.23
N ALA A 340 0.06 -21.28 13.04
CA ALA A 340 0.64 -22.52 12.55
C ALA A 340 -0.37 -23.31 11.68
N ALA A 341 -1.63 -23.41 12.10
CA ALA A 341 -2.70 -24.03 11.33
C ALA A 341 -2.96 -23.29 10.01
N ALA A 342 -2.99 -21.98 10.03
CA ALA A 342 -3.12 -21.16 8.81
C ALA A 342 -1.96 -21.36 7.84
N LEU A 343 -0.73 -21.49 8.36
CA LEU A 343 0.46 -21.75 7.54
C LEU A 343 0.42 -23.15 6.91
N ILE A 344 0.02 -24.17 7.69
CA ILE A 344 -0.17 -25.55 7.21
C ILE A 344 -1.25 -25.58 6.12
N LEU A 345 -2.40 -24.91 6.36
CA LEU A 345 -3.47 -24.82 5.37
C LEU A 345 -2.98 -24.15 4.09
N LEU A 346 -2.21 -23.09 4.22
CA LEU A 346 -1.60 -22.39 3.08
C LEU A 346 -0.66 -23.33 2.30
N CYS A 347 0.20 -24.08 2.99
CA CYS A 347 1.11 -25.06 2.37
C CYS A 347 0.32 -26.17 1.64
N VAL A 348 -0.76 -26.67 2.24
CA VAL A 348 -1.63 -27.68 1.63
C VAL A 348 -2.30 -27.13 0.37
N VAL A 349 -2.88 -25.92 0.43
CA VAL A 349 -3.48 -25.25 -0.74
C VAL A 349 -2.45 -25.04 -1.85
N LEU A 350 -1.22 -24.67 -1.50
CA LEU A 350 -0.13 -24.51 -2.46
C LEU A 350 0.26 -25.83 -3.11
N LEU A 351 0.39 -26.91 -2.34
CA LEU A 351 0.72 -28.24 -2.86
C LEU A 351 -0.37 -28.75 -3.82
N PHE A 352 -1.66 -28.55 -3.51
CA PHE A 352 -2.75 -28.90 -4.40
C PHE A 352 -2.77 -28.05 -5.65
N SER A 353 -2.47 -26.75 -5.55
CA SER A 353 -2.38 -25.84 -6.70
C SER A 353 -1.28 -26.25 -7.67
N VAL A 354 -0.09 -26.60 -7.14
CA VAL A 354 1.06 -27.05 -7.96
C VAL A 354 0.85 -28.47 -8.48
N GLY A 355 0.20 -29.36 -7.71
CA GLY A 355 -0.12 -30.72 -8.12
C GLY A 355 -1.15 -30.79 -9.23
N GLY A 356 -2.16 -29.90 -9.24
CA GLY A 356 -3.18 -29.79 -10.27
C GLY A 356 -2.61 -29.41 -11.64
N GLU A 357 -1.59 -28.54 -11.68
CA GLU A 357 -0.93 -28.13 -12.94
C GLU A 357 -0.20 -29.29 -13.63
N LYS A 358 0.46 -30.17 -12.88
CA LYS A 358 1.13 -31.35 -13.47
C LYS A 358 0.16 -32.32 -14.13
N LEU A 359 -1.04 -32.45 -13.61
CA LEU A 359 -2.09 -33.31 -14.17
C LEU A 359 -2.69 -32.72 -15.47
N GLU A 360 -2.86 -31.42 -15.56
CA GLU A 360 -3.33 -30.77 -16.79
C GLU A 360 -2.30 -30.79 -17.92
N PHE A 361 -1.01 -30.60 -17.58
CA PHE A 361 0.07 -30.73 -18.56
C PHE A 361 0.17 -32.16 -19.12
N ARG A 362 -0.04 -33.16 -18.28
CA ARG A 362 -0.03 -34.56 -18.71
C ARG A 362 -1.22 -34.91 -19.61
N LYS A 363 -2.42 -34.36 -19.32
CA LYS A 363 -3.60 -34.52 -20.19
C LYS A 363 -3.43 -33.80 -21.52
N LYS A 364 -2.87 -32.58 -21.57
CA LYS A 364 -2.60 -31.86 -22.82
C LYS A 364 -1.55 -32.58 -23.71
N LYS A 365 -0.52 -33.17 -23.09
CA LYS A 365 0.51 -33.91 -23.82
C LYS A 365 -0.04 -35.22 -24.42
N CYS A 366 -0.92 -35.93 -23.74
CA CYS A 366 -1.62 -37.08 -24.26
C CYS A 366 -2.60 -36.73 -25.42
N TYR A 367 -3.30 -35.60 -25.31
CA TYR A 367 -4.23 -35.14 -26.32
C TYR A 367 -3.53 -34.76 -27.66
N ASN A 368 -2.37 -34.10 -27.57
CA ASN A 368 -1.57 -33.75 -28.74
C ASN A 368 -0.90 -34.98 -29.39
N CYS A 369 -0.47 -35.97 -28.60
CA CYS A 369 0.09 -37.22 -29.17
C CYS A 369 -0.95 -38.06 -29.92
N ASN A 370 -2.21 -38.04 -29.51
CA ASN A 370 -3.27 -38.77 -30.19
C ASN A 370 -3.74 -38.07 -31.48
N ASN A 371 -3.69 -36.74 -31.57
CA ASN A 371 -4.02 -36.02 -32.79
C ASN A 371 -2.95 -36.14 -33.88
N ILE A 372 -1.68 -36.33 -33.52
CA ILE A 372 -0.62 -36.52 -34.51
C ILE A 372 -0.67 -37.92 -35.13
N LYS A 373 -1.19 -38.94 -34.45
CA LYS A 373 -1.37 -40.29 -34.99
C LYS A 373 -2.57 -40.43 -35.93
N ASN A 374 -3.55 -39.53 -35.86
CA ASN A 374 -4.73 -39.56 -36.71
C ASN A 374 -4.60 -38.72 -38.03
N THR A 375 -3.47 -38.02 -38.24
CA THR A 375 -3.19 -37.23 -39.43
C THR A 375 -2.17 -37.91 -40.39
N THR A 376 -1.71 -39.11 -40.04
CA THR A 376 -0.76 -39.90 -40.87
C THR A 376 -1.28 -41.32 -41.21
N ALA A 377 -2.60 -41.50 -41.22
CA ALA A 377 -3.22 -42.72 -41.73
C ALA A 377 -4.11 -42.44 -42.95
#